data_43d70dcea66b4e8385b6bc65aed8cdee
#
_entry.id   43d70dcea66b4e8385b6bc65aed8cdee
#
_cell.length_a   1.000
_cell.length_b   1.000
_cell.length_c   1.000
_cell.angle_alpha   90.00
_cell.angle_beta   90.00
_cell.angle_gamma   90.00
#
_symmetry.space_group_name_H-M   'P 1'
#
loop_
_entity.id
_entity.type
_entity.pdbx_description
1 polymer ?
#
loop_
_entity_poly.entity_id
_entity_poly.type
_entity_poly.pdbx_seq_one_letter_code
_entity_poly.pdbx_strand_id
1 'polypeptide(L)'
;GETSAAICPLQWDTPVEQLDPAKDLEMGGNKKVIPSAITVLDSGAAYIGDSAFNPEILKQANVNVCFKKAPKDINGKAEKLMIRYMQEVYRRIRENNSAMLTDNNHLIYIATPSGWDKTTQDLYLQMAKRAGLPIDGLTKESRAAFVRAHHDVTSGIGKSIEKGAVVFDMGSSTLDFTYMGSDGNIIDHGYDCGASFIEKTIFKECEDKYPVIHRFEDSY
;
A
#
# COMPACT_ATOMS: atom_id res chain seq x y z
N GLY A 1 -7.59 0.20 -3.68
CA GLY A 1 -6.41 0.80 -3.08
C GLY A 1 -5.44 1.37 -4.10
N GLU A 2 -4.44 2.08 -3.62
CA GLU A 2 -3.40 2.71 -4.43
C GLU A 2 -2.01 2.26 -3.98
N THR A 3 -1.03 2.39 -4.87
CA THR A 3 0.37 2.06 -4.59
C THR A 3 1.26 3.21 -5.05
N SER A 4 2.16 3.62 -4.19
CA SER A 4 3.18 4.63 -4.44
C SER A 4 4.50 4.22 -3.81
N ALA A 5 5.58 4.89 -4.20
CA ALA A 5 6.89 4.75 -3.58
C ALA A 5 7.57 6.12 -3.51
N ALA A 6 8.42 6.30 -2.52
CA ALA A 6 9.22 7.49 -2.37
C ALA A 6 10.64 7.12 -1.93
N ILE A 7 11.58 8.00 -2.22
CA ILE A 7 12.97 7.90 -1.78
C ILE A 7 13.38 9.14 -1.00
N CYS A 8 14.16 8.95 0.05
CA CYS A 8 14.83 10.04 0.75
C CYS A 8 16.32 9.72 0.91
N PRO A 9 17.18 10.75 0.94
CA PRO A 9 18.59 10.56 1.27
C PRO A 9 18.73 9.99 2.69
N LEU A 10 19.61 8.99 2.85
CA LEU A 10 19.95 8.45 4.15
C LEU A 10 21.16 9.21 4.69
N GLN A 11 20.95 9.98 5.74
CA GLN A 11 21.96 10.81 6.39
C GLN A 11 21.96 10.49 7.89
N TRP A 12 22.79 9.55 8.30
CA TRP A 12 22.79 8.96 9.64
C TRP A 12 23.00 9.97 10.77
N ASP A 13 23.79 11.02 10.53
CA ASP A 13 24.14 12.05 11.53
C ASP A 13 23.31 13.32 11.41
N THR A 14 22.29 13.33 10.54
CA THR A 14 21.45 14.51 10.33
C THR A 14 20.14 14.36 11.12
N PRO A 15 19.78 15.34 11.97
CA PRO A 15 18.48 15.37 12.63
C PRO A 15 17.33 15.27 11.61
N VAL A 16 16.26 14.57 11.97
CA VAL A 16 15.13 14.29 11.06
C VAL A 16 14.52 15.59 10.50
N GLU A 17 14.50 16.65 11.30
CA GLU A 17 13.98 17.97 10.94
C GLU A 17 14.81 18.68 9.85
N GLN A 18 16.04 18.22 9.63
CA GLN A 18 16.98 18.78 8.65
C GLN A 18 17.14 17.87 7.43
N LEU A 19 16.48 16.72 7.40
CA LEU A 19 16.52 15.83 6.24
C LEU A 19 15.79 16.45 5.05
N ASP A 20 16.33 16.25 3.87
CA ASP A 20 15.63 16.57 2.65
C ASP A 20 14.28 15.80 2.59
N PRO A 21 13.21 16.44 2.11
CA PRO A 21 11.92 15.78 1.99
C PRO A 21 12.01 14.59 1.03
N ALA A 22 11.26 13.54 1.35
CA ALA A 22 11.14 12.39 0.48
C ALA A 22 10.60 12.80 -0.90
N LYS A 23 11.19 12.24 -1.96
CA LYS A 23 10.78 12.44 -3.34
C LYS A 23 9.97 11.24 -3.81
N ASP A 24 8.78 11.50 -4.33
CA ASP A 24 7.98 10.45 -4.94
C ASP A 24 8.68 9.88 -6.16
N LEU A 25 8.67 8.56 -6.28
CA LEU A 25 9.22 7.85 -7.42
C LEU A 25 8.20 7.72 -8.55
N GLU A 26 8.71 7.71 -9.77
CA GLU A 26 7.89 7.48 -10.97
C GLU A 26 7.41 6.02 -11.02
N MET A 27 6.09 5.88 -11.15
CA MET A 27 5.42 4.57 -11.27
C MET A 27 5.06 4.22 -12.73
N GLY A 28 5.56 5.01 -13.68
CA GLY A 28 5.33 4.89 -15.12
C GLY A 28 4.27 5.87 -15.65
N GLY A 29 4.47 6.34 -16.88
CA GLY A 29 3.57 7.30 -17.53
C GLY A 29 3.46 8.64 -16.82
N ASN A 30 4.54 9.13 -16.22
CA ASN A 30 4.60 10.34 -15.39
C ASN A 30 3.66 10.29 -14.16
N LYS A 31 3.27 9.10 -13.72
CA LYS A 31 2.45 8.90 -12.52
C LYS A 31 3.33 8.51 -11.34
N LYS A 32 3.02 9.04 -10.18
CA LYS A 32 3.64 8.72 -8.88
C LYS A 32 2.81 7.77 -8.05
N VAL A 33 1.53 7.63 -8.39
CA VAL A 33 0.56 6.75 -7.74
C VAL A 33 -0.15 5.94 -8.82
N ILE A 34 -0.34 4.66 -8.57
CA ILE A 34 -1.10 3.76 -9.46
C ILE A 34 -2.17 2.99 -8.68
N PRO A 35 -3.29 2.62 -9.32
CA PRO A 35 -4.25 1.71 -8.71
C PRO A 35 -3.58 0.38 -8.32
N SER A 36 -3.95 -0.18 -7.15
CA SER A 36 -3.53 -1.52 -6.75
C SER A 36 -4.37 -2.56 -7.50
N ALA A 37 -4.12 -2.68 -8.79
CA ALA A 37 -4.82 -3.56 -9.72
C ALA A 37 -3.82 -4.38 -10.54
N ILE A 38 -4.19 -5.62 -10.87
CA ILE A 38 -3.38 -6.51 -11.69
C ILE A 38 -4.26 -7.36 -12.61
N THR A 39 -3.86 -7.48 -13.87
CA THR A 39 -4.38 -8.46 -14.83
C THR A 39 -3.24 -9.35 -15.30
N VAL A 40 -3.42 -10.66 -15.18
CA VAL A 40 -2.44 -11.66 -15.60
C VAL A 40 -3.04 -12.48 -16.75
N LEU A 41 -2.38 -12.49 -17.88
CA LEU A 41 -2.79 -13.26 -19.05
C LEU A 41 -2.32 -14.72 -18.93
N ASP A 42 -2.92 -15.61 -19.69
CA ASP A 42 -2.52 -17.03 -19.78
C ASP A 42 -1.07 -17.20 -20.25
N SER A 43 -0.55 -16.24 -21.02
CA SER A 43 0.87 -16.18 -21.40
C SER A 43 1.82 -15.92 -20.23
N GLY A 44 1.30 -15.57 -19.05
CA GLY A 44 2.07 -15.12 -17.89
C GLY A 44 2.43 -13.63 -17.90
N ALA A 45 2.08 -12.89 -18.93
CA ALA A 45 2.25 -11.43 -18.94
C ALA A 45 1.35 -10.78 -17.88
N ALA A 46 1.89 -9.82 -17.14
CA ALA A 46 1.16 -9.12 -16.10
C ALA A 46 1.12 -7.62 -16.36
N TYR A 47 -0.03 -7.03 -16.14
CA TYR A 47 -0.30 -5.61 -16.30
C TYR A 47 -0.79 -5.06 -14.96
N ILE A 48 -0.19 -3.98 -14.45
CA ILE A 48 -0.52 -3.38 -13.16
C ILE A 48 -0.93 -1.92 -13.29
N GLY A 49 -1.62 -1.41 -12.27
CA GLY A 49 -2.11 -0.04 -12.25
C GLY A 49 -3.12 0.20 -13.37
N ASP A 50 -3.06 1.36 -14.01
CA ASP A 50 -4.00 1.72 -15.09
C ASP A 50 -3.95 0.74 -16.28
N SER A 51 -2.79 0.18 -16.57
CA SER A 51 -2.67 -0.78 -17.68
C SER A 51 -3.43 -2.08 -17.44
N ALA A 52 -3.73 -2.42 -16.18
CA ALA A 52 -4.58 -3.56 -15.86
C ALA A 52 -6.03 -3.39 -16.35
N PHE A 53 -6.47 -2.15 -16.54
CA PHE A 53 -7.81 -1.81 -17.03
C PHE A 53 -7.87 -1.54 -18.53
N ASN A 54 -6.78 -1.77 -19.27
CA ASN A 54 -6.78 -1.57 -20.72
C ASN A 54 -7.83 -2.48 -21.37
N PRO A 55 -8.75 -1.94 -22.21
CA PRO A 55 -9.82 -2.71 -22.84
C PRO A 55 -9.33 -3.92 -23.65
N GLU A 56 -8.17 -3.82 -24.30
CA GLU A 56 -7.60 -4.95 -25.06
C GLU A 56 -7.06 -6.07 -24.16
N ILE A 57 -6.63 -5.72 -22.95
CA ILE A 57 -6.21 -6.67 -21.93
C ILE A 57 -7.42 -7.33 -21.27
N LEU A 58 -8.46 -6.54 -20.96
CA LEU A 58 -9.70 -7.03 -20.36
C LEU A 58 -10.49 -7.99 -21.26
N LYS A 59 -10.27 -7.97 -22.57
CA LYS A 59 -10.80 -8.99 -23.50
C LYS A 59 -10.18 -10.38 -23.29
N GLN A 60 -9.00 -10.44 -22.68
CA GLN A 60 -8.20 -11.67 -22.54
C GLN A 60 -8.22 -12.23 -21.13
N ALA A 61 -8.31 -11.38 -20.10
CA ALA A 61 -8.34 -11.80 -18.71
C ALA A 61 -9.01 -10.75 -17.81
N ASN A 62 -9.53 -11.18 -16.68
CA ASN A 62 -10.18 -10.30 -15.72
C ASN A 62 -9.14 -9.51 -14.90
N VAL A 63 -9.46 -8.26 -14.59
CA VAL A 63 -8.70 -7.47 -13.62
C VAL A 63 -8.96 -7.98 -12.21
N ASN A 64 -7.92 -7.98 -11.38
CA ASN A 64 -8.00 -8.31 -9.96
C ASN A 64 -7.63 -7.05 -9.15
N VAL A 65 -8.53 -6.61 -8.27
CA VAL A 65 -8.37 -5.40 -7.46
C VAL A 65 -8.28 -5.68 -5.97
N CYS A 66 -9.13 -6.49 -5.39
CA CYS A 66 -9.19 -6.75 -3.95
C CYS A 66 -8.29 -7.90 -3.48
N PHE A 67 -7.10 -8.05 -4.03
CA PHE A 67 -6.18 -9.15 -3.74
C PHE A 67 -5.28 -8.90 -2.52
N LYS A 68 -5.07 -7.65 -2.08
CA LYS A 68 -4.28 -7.33 -0.88
C LYS A 68 -5.09 -7.70 0.37
N LYS A 69 -4.76 -8.84 0.95
CA LYS A 69 -5.36 -9.37 2.19
C LYS A 69 -4.26 -9.74 3.18
N ALA A 70 -4.62 -9.92 4.45
CA ALA A 70 -3.67 -10.41 5.44
C ALA A 70 -3.09 -11.76 5.01
N PRO A 71 -1.77 -11.94 4.97
CA PRO A 71 -1.14 -13.17 4.49
C PRO A 71 -1.65 -14.47 5.14
N LYS A 72 -2.07 -14.42 6.39
CA LYS A 72 -2.66 -15.56 7.10
C LYS A 72 -4.02 -16.01 6.53
N ASP A 73 -4.73 -15.11 5.85
CA ASP A 73 -6.10 -15.33 5.34
C ASP A 73 -6.11 -15.53 3.82
N ILE A 74 -4.94 -15.60 3.20
CA ILE A 74 -4.79 -15.70 1.74
C ILE A 74 -4.89 -17.15 1.27
N ASN A 75 -5.69 -17.38 0.24
CA ASN A 75 -5.64 -18.61 -0.55
C ASN A 75 -4.53 -18.52 -1.62
N GLY A 76 -4.13 -19.68 -2.17
CA GLY A 76 -3.01 -19.75 -3.10
C GLY A 76 -3.13 -18.88 -4.37
N LYS A 77 -4.35 -18.49 -4.80
CA LYS A 77 -4.55 -17.57 -5.94
C LYS A 77 -4.21 -16.14 -5.55
N ALA A 78 -4.74 -15.65 -4.44
CA ALA A 78 -4.50 -14.29 -3.96
C ALA A 78 -3.02 -14.10 -3.58
N GLU A 79 -2.37 -15.10 -2.98
CA GLU A 79 -0.94 -15.07 -2.69
C GLU A 79 -0.11 -14.91 -3.97
N LYS A 80 -0.40 -15.69 -5.00
CA LYS A 80 0.30 -15.58 -6.30
C LYS A 80 0.12 -14.20 -6.93
N LEU A 81 -1.09 -13.64 -6.85
CA LEU A 81 -1.37 -12.29 -7.37
C LEU A 81 -0.60 -11.22 -6.59
N MET A 82 -0.55 -11.31 -5.25
CA MET A 82 0.22 -10.37 -4.44
C MET A 82 1.72 -10.42 -4.77
N ILE A 83 2.29 -11.61 -4.83
CA ILE A 83 3.71 -11.80 -5.18
C ILE A 83 3.98 -11.22 -6.57
N ARG A 84 3.13 -11.55 -7.55
CA ARG A 84 3.30 -11.05 -8.91
C ARG A 84 3.14 -9.54 -8.98
N TYR A 85 2.19 -8.96 -8.26
CA TYR A 85 2.01 -7.53 -8.17
C TYR A 85 3.24 -6.82 -7.58
N MET A 86 3.77 -7.30 -6.45
CA MET A 86 4.99 -6.77 -5.84
C MET A 86 6.17 -6.82 -6.81
N GLN A 87 6.35 -7.92 -7.52
CA GLN A 87 7.40 -8.09 -8.52
C GLN A 87 7.30 -7.04 -9.62
N GLU A 88 6.09 -6.83 -10.18
CA GLU A 88 5.87 -5.85 -11.25
C GLU A 88 6.01 -4.40 -10.75
N VAL A 89 5.56 -4.10 -9.52
CA VAL A 89 5.77 -2.79 -8.89
C VAL A 89 7.27 -2.50 -8.75
N TYR A 90 8.02 -3.44 -8.20
CA TYR A 90 9.47 -3.26 -8.02
C TYR A 90 10.21 -3.10 -9.36
N ARG A 91 9.89 -3.94 -10.35
CA ARG A 91 10.44 -3.82 -11.69
C ARG A 91 10.17 -2.43 -12.28
N ARG A 92 8.91 -1.97 -12.20
CA ARG A 92 8.48 -0.67 -12.71
C ARG A 92 9.19 0.50 -12.03
N ILE A 93 9.33 0.45 -10.71
CA ILE A 93 10.07 1.46 -9.94
C ILE A 93 11.52 1.54 -10.42
N ARG A 94 12.20 0.41 -10.56
CA ARG A 94 13.59 0.38 -11.03
C ARG A 94 13.76 0.89 -12.45
N GLU A 95 12.88 0.49 -13.35
CA GLU A 95 12.95 0.92 -14.77
C GLU A 95 12.74 2.43 -14.92
N ASN A 96 11.78 3.01 -14.20
CA ASN A 96 11.47 4.43 -14.34
C ASN A 96 12.38 5.34 -13.51
N ASN A 97 13.14 4.81 -12.55
CA ASN A 97 13.98 5.59 -11.65
C ASN A 97 15.44 5.09 -11.63
N SER A 98 15.91 4.51 -12.73
CA SER A 98 17.24 3.89 -12.81
C SER A 98 18.40 4.83 -12.50
N ALA A 99 18.24 6.14 -12.74
CA ALA A 99 19.25 7.14 -12.40
C ALA A 99 19.42 7.33 -10.88
N MET A 100 18.37 7.05 -10.09
CA MET A 100 18.39 7.20 -8.62
C MET A 100 18.62 5.88 -7.91
N LEU A 101 18.15 4.75 -8.49
CA LEU A 101 18.18 3.42 -7.90
C LEU A 101 19.21 2.55 -8.59
N THR A 102 20.48 2.69 -8.20
CA THR A 102 21.55 1.78 -8.61
C THR A 102 21.63 0.59 -7.64
N ASP A 103 22.25 -0.50 -8.08
CA ASP A 103 22.38 -1.69 -7.24
C ASP A 103 23.14 -1.37 -5.94
N ASN A 104 22.59 -1.85 -4.83
CA ASN A 104 23.16 -1.73 -3.48
C ASN A 104 23.32 -0.30 -2.91
N ASN A 105 22.67 0.71 -3.48
CA ASN A 105 22.74 2.09 -2.97
C ASN A 105 21.49 2.54 -2.20
N HIS A 106 20.55 1.66 -1.95
CA HIS A 106 19.31 1.98 -1.29
C HIS A 106 18.83 0.87 -0.35
N LEU A 107 18.10 1.26 0.68
CA LEU A 107 17.37 0.36 1.57
C LEU A 107 15.89 0.42 1.21
N ILE A 108 15.20 -0.73 1.29
CA ILE A 108 13.78 -0.83 0.96
C ILE A 108 12.97 -1.17 2.20
N TYR A 109 12.01 -0.31 2.50
CA TYR A 109 11.01 -0.52 3.53
C TYR A 109 9.63 -0.59 2.90
N ILE A 110 8.79 -1.52 3.34
CA ILE A 110 7.40 -1.59 2.93
C ILE A 110 6.48 -1.36 4.13
N ALA A 111 5.36 -0.68 3.87
CA ALA A 111 4.36 -0.42 4.89
C ALA A 111 3.36 -1.58 4.99
N THR A 112 2.94 -1.87 6.21
CA THR A 112 1.91 -2.87 6.53
C THR A 112 0.80 -2.25 7.36
N PRO A 113 -0.43 -2.74 7.24
CA PRO A 113 -1.51 -2.37 8.15
C PRO A 113 -1.09 -2.49 9.61
N SER A 114 -1.50 -1.54 10.43
CA SER A 114 -1.06 -1.45 11.83
C SER A 114 -1.62 -2.56 12.71
N GLY A 115 -2.76 -3.13 12.32
CA GLY A 115 -3.40 -4.26 13.00
C GLY A 115 -2.74 -5.62 12.71
N TRP A 116 -1.82 -5.73 11.77
CA TRP A 116 -1.15 -7.00 11.49
C TRP A 116 -0.18 -7.38 12.61
N ASP A 117 -0.36 -8.58 13.14
CA ASP A 117 0.54 -9.17 14.12
C ASP A 117 1.90 -9.55 13.48
N LYS A 118 2.86 -9.90 14.33
CA LYS A 118 4.22 -10.25 13.89
C LYS A 118 4.22 -11.42 12.91
N THR A 119 3.40 -12.42 13.12
CA THR A 119 3.30 -13.60 12.24
C THR A 119 2.84 -13.19 10.84
N THR A 120 1.81 -12.36 10.77
CA THR A 120 1.28 -11.83 9.50
C THR A 120 2.30 -10.95 8.77
N GLN A 121 3.04 -10.11 9.51
CA GLN A 121 4.12 -9.30 8.97
C GLN A 121 5.27 -10.16 8.42
N ASP A 122 5.66 -11.22 9.12
CA ASP A 122 6.73 -12.13 8.69
C ASP A 122 6.34 -12.90 7.41
N LEU A 123 5.08 -13.32 7.30
CA LEU A 123 4.55 -13.92 6.08
C LEU A 123 4.58 -12.91 4.91
N TYR A 124 4.19 -11.66 5.14
CA TYR A 124 4.23 -10.61 4.13
C TYR A 124 5.66 -10.32 3.66
N LEU A 125 6.60 -10.27 4.59
CA LEU A 125 8.02 -10.13 4.29
C LEU A 125 8.54 -11.30 3.43
N GLN A 126 8.14 -12.54 3.75
CA GLN A 126 8.49 -13.71 2.93
C GLN A 126 7.92 -13.60 1.51
N MET A 127 6.67 -13.13 1.37
CA MET A 127 6.06 -12.91 0.04
C MET A 127 6.85 -11.86 -0.76
N ALA A 128 7.25 -10.75 -0.14
CA ALA A 128 8.04 -9.72 -0.79
C ALA A 128 9.43 -10.27 -1.24
N LYS A 129 10.08 -11.06 -0.40
CA LYS A 129 11.33 -11.75 -0.77
C LYS A 129 11.15 -12.71 -1.94
N ARG A 130 10.05 -13.47 -1.95
CA ARG A 130 9.69 -14.37 -3.08
C ARG A 130 9.40 -13.60 -4.36
N ALA A 131 8.92 -12.36 -4.26
CA ALA A 131 8.76 -11.45 -5.38
C ALA A 131 10.09 -10.84 -5.87
N GLY A 132 11.20 -11.13 -5.21
CA GLY A 132 12.52 -10.62 -5.57
C GLY A 132 12.83 -9.23 -5.03
N LEU A 133 12.06 -8.72 -4.06
CA LEU A 133 12.35 -7.44 -3.42
C LEU A 133 13.43 -7.64 -2.32
N PRO A 134 14.54 -6.91 -2.38
CA PRO A 134 15.55 -6.92 -1.31
C PRO A 134 15.09 -6.03 -0.15
N ILE A 135 14.12 -6.53 0.64
CA ILE A 135 13.49 -5.77 1.73
C ILE A 135 14.41 -5.75 2.95
N ASP A 136 14.68 -4.55 3.45
CA ASP A 136 15.46 -4.29 4.65
C ASP A 136 14.58 -4.20 5.91
N GLY A 137 13.33 -3.77 5.78
CA GLY A 137 12.43 -3.69 6.92
C GLY A 137 10.97 -3.42 6.58
N LEU A 138 10.16 -3.43 7.64
CA LEU A 138 8.75 -3.13 7.61
C LEU A 138 8.46 -1.90 8.47
N THR A 139 7.46 -1.12 8.08
CA THR A 139 6.87 -0.07 8.91
C THR A 139 5.36 -0.22 8.96
N LYS A 140 4.71 0.43 9.91
CA LYS A 140 3.24 0.47 9.98
C LYS A 140 2.71 1.69 9.24
N GLU A 141 1.63 1.53 8.47
CA GLU A 141 1.04 2.58 7.63
C GLU A 141 0.66 3.82 8.46
N SER A 142 -0.14 3.66 9.52
CA SER A 142 -0.53 4.78 10.37
C SER A 142 0.63 5.41 11.14
N ARG A 143 1.66 4.64 11.50
CA ARG A 143 2.87 5.18 12.13
C ARG A 143 3.69 6.03 11.16
N ALA A 144 3.81 5.61 9.91
CA ALA A 144 4.45 6.40 8.88
C ALA A 144 3.71 7.72 8.62
N ALA A 145 2.38 7.69 8.57
CA ALA A 145 1.54 8.87 8.48
C ALA A 145 1.72 9.81 9.68
N PHE A 146 1.81 9.24 10.91
CA PHE A 146 2.07 10.00 12.11
C PHE A 146 3.41 10.74 12.06
N VAL A 147 4.50 10.04 11.72
CA VAL A 147 5.84 10.63 11.60
C VAL A 147 5.83 11.76 10.56
N ARG A 148 5.17 11.55 9.43
CA ARG A 148 5.02 12.58 8.40
C ARG A 148 4.31 13.82 8.94
N ALA A 149 3.18 13.66 9.62
CA ALA A 149 2.41 14.77 10.19
C ALA A 149 3.19 15.52 11.28
N HIS A 150 3.97 14.79 12.10
CA HIS A 150 4.80 15.39 13.15
C HIS A 150 5.90 16.30 12.59
N HIS A 151 6.54 15.89 11.50
CA HIS A 151 7.63 16.62 10.86
C HIS A 151 7.18 17.61 9.78
N ASP A 152 5.87 17.70 9.50
CA ASP A 152 5.35 18.69 8.57
C ASP A 152 5.22 20.06 9.23
N VAL A 153 6.27 20.86 9.09
CA VAL A 153 6.33 22.23 9.62
C VAL A 153 5.32 23.17 8.95
N THR A 154 4.80 22.81 7.78
CA THR A 154 3.88 23.68 7.01
C THR A 154 2.45 23.60 7.51
N SER A 155 2.03 22.43 8.01
CA SER A 155 0.67 22.21 8.53
C SER A 155 0.43 22.82 9.91
N GLY A 156 1.48 23.15 10.67
CA GLY A 156 1.39 23.59 12.06
C GLY A 156 0.89 22.52 13.05
N ILE A 157 0.62 21.29 12.56
CA ILE A 157 0.10 20.18 13.35
C ILE A 157 1.14 19.68 14.36
N GLY A 158 2.45 19.75 14.02
CA GLY A 158 3.54 19.23 14.83
C GLY A 158 3.50 19.70 16.29
N LYS A 159 3.28 20.99 16.54
CA LYS A 159 3.17 21.54 17.92
C LYS A 159 1.96 21.04 18.70
N SER A 160 0.88 20.67 18.03
CA SER A 160 -0.32 20.14 18.68
C SER A 160 -0.14 18.67 19.05
N ILE A 161 0.68 17.93 18.32
CA ILE A 161 0.96 16.50 18.52
C ILE A 161 1.74 16.24 19.81
N GLU A 162 2.55 17.20 20.31
CA GLU A 162 3.28 17.08 21.58
C GLU A 162 2.38 16.79 22.78
N LYS A 163 1.09 17.12 22.71
CA LYS A 163 0.10 16.84 23.75
C LYS A 163 -0.57 15.48 23.66
N GLY A 164 -0.20 14.72 22.67
CA GLY A 164 -0.82 13.47 22.28
C GLY A 164 -1.64 13.60 21.01
N ALA A 165 -1.68 12.53 20.21
CA ALA A 165 -2.40 12.50 18.95
C ALA A 165 -2.95 11.11 18.64
N VAL A 166 -3.99 11.08 17.83
CA VAL A 166 -4.51 9.86 17.20
C VAL A 166 -4.47 10.06 15.68
N VAL A 167 -3.86 9.12 14.99
CA VAL A 167 -3.95 9.02 13.53
C VAL A 167 -4.98 7.97 13.19
N PHE A 168 -5.92 8.33 12.32
CA PHE A 168 -6.87 7.44 11.67
C PHE A 168 -6.45 7.26 10.22
N ASP A 169 -6.16 6.05 9.82
CA ASP A 169 -5.90 5.70 8.44
C ASP A 169 -6.99 4.73 7.95
N MET A 170 -7.93 5.25 7.17
CA MET A 170 -8.98 4.45 6.55
C MET A 170 -8.60 4.12 5.13
N GLY A 171 -8.00 2.95 4.94
CA GLY A 171 -7.75 2.39 3.62
C GLY A 171 -8.99 1.70 3.02
N SER A 172 -8.82 1.10 1.85
CA SER A 172 -9.88 0.29 1.21
C SER A 172 -10.22 -0.97 2.01
N SER A 173 -9.22 -1.62 2.60
CA SER A 173 -9.36 -2.93 3.28
C SER A 173 -9.29 -2.85 4.79
N THR A 174 -8.55 -1.89 5.34
CA THR A 174 -8.27 -1.78 6.78
C THR A 174 -8.59 -0.40 7.31
N LEU A 175 -8.90 -0.32 8.59
CA LEU A 175 -8.94 0.90 9.38
C LEU A 175 -7.86 0.78 10.44
N ASP A 176 -6.85 1.61 10.34
CA ASP A 176 -5.68 1.58 11.19
C ASP A 176 -5.61 2.82 12.10
N PHE A 177 -5.13 2.62 13.31
CA PHE A 177 -4.98 3.66 14.32
C PHE A 177 -3.56 3.66 14.86
N THR A 178 -2.98 4.85 15.00
CA THR A 178 -1.82 5.07 15.86
C THR A 178 -2.17 6.14 16.89
N TYR A 179 -2.13 5.77 18.16
CA TYR A 179 -2.20 6.72 19.27
C TYR A 179 -0.80 6.98 19.79
N MET A 180 -0.48 8.23 20.01
CA MET A 180 0.69 8.66 20.76
C MET A 180 0.25 9.48 21.97
N GLY A 181 0.64 9.04 23.16
CA GLY A 181 0.44 9.78 24.40
C GLY A 181 1.45 10.95 24.53
N SER A 182 1.14 11.89 25.42
CA SER A 182 2.07 12.97 25.80
C SER A 182 3.36 12.45 26.45
N ASP A 183 3.37 11.22 26.91
CA ASP A 183 4.53 10.51 27.46
C ASP A 183 5.41 9.83 26.38
N GLY A 184 5.06 9.99 25.09
CA GLY A 184 5.74 9.36 23.98
C GLY A 184 5.39 7.90 23.74
N ASN A 185 4.50 7.29 24.52
CA ASN A 185 4.04 5.93 24.27
C ASN A 185 3.21 5.85 22.99
N ILE A 186 3.54 4.90 22.14
CA ILE A 186 2.86 4.68 20.85
C ILE A 186 2.12 3.33 20.92
N ILE A 187 0.81 3.39 20.66
CA ILE A 187 -0.06 2.22 20.59
C ILE A 187 -0.67 2.17 19.18
N ASP A 188 -0.53 1.03 18.53
CA ASP A 188 -1.09 0.78 17.21
C ASP A 188 -2.21 -0.25 17.30
N HIS A 189 -3.33 0.03 16.64
CA HIS A 189 -4.44 -0.89 16.43
C HIS A 189 -4.87 -0.88 14.97
N GLY A 190 -5.50 -1.96 14.52
CA GLY A 190 -6.09 -2.02 13.20
C GLY A 190 -7.23 -3.02 13.14
N TYR A 191 -8.16 -2.77 12.24
CA TYR A 191 -9.32 -3.60 11.98
C TYR A 191 -9.42 -3.89 10.49
N ASP A 192 -9.80 -5.12 10.13
CA ASP A 192 -10.08 -5.53 8.74
C ASP A 192 -11.45 -4.99 8.29
N CYS A 193 -11.61 -3.66 8.36
CA CYS A 193 -12.86 -2.93 8.14
C CYS A 193 -12.53 -1.58 7.47
N GLY A 194 -12.17 -1.61 6.20
CA GLY A 194 -11.91 -0.41 5.41
C GLY A 194 -13.14 0.09 4.63
N ALA A 195 -12.93 1.07 3.76
CA ALA A 195 -13.97 1.69 2.94
C ALA A 195 -14.74 0.68 2.07
N SER A 196 -14.11 -0.41 1.64
CA SER A 196 -14.78 -1.49 0.89
C SER A 196 -15.90 -2.19 1.67
N PHE A 197 -15.88 -2.13 3.00
CA PHE A 197 -16.98 -2.64 3.81
C PHE A 197 -18.25 -1.77 3.64
N ILE A 198 -18.07 -0.45 3.59
CA ILE A 198 -19.16 0.50 3.36
C ILE A 198 -19.75 0.27 1.97
N GLU A 199 -18.89 0.14 0.95
CA GLU A 199 -19.29 -0.11 -0.44
C GLU A 199 -20.13 -1.41 -0.56
N LYS A 200 -19.65 -2.49 0.05
CA LYS A 200 -20.36 -3.78 0.07
C LYS A 200 -21.71 -3.69 0.81
N THR A 201 -21.77 -2.93 1.89
CA THR A 201 -23.01 -2.73 2.63
C THR A 201 -24.02 -1.96 1.78
N ILE A 202 -23.59 -0.87 1.14
CA ILE A 202 -24.43 -0.11 0.22
C ILE A 202 -24.90 -0.97 -0.94
N PHE A 203 -23.99 -1.76 -1.53
CA PHE A 203 -24.31 -2.69 -2.62
C PHE A 203 -25.43 -3.65 -2.20
N LYS A 204 -25.27 -4.30 -1.06
CA LYS A 204 -26.27 -5.24 -0.51
C LYS A 204 -27.62 -4.56 -0.24
N GLU A 205 -27.64 -3.35 0.29
CA GLU A 205 -28.84 -2.58 0.53
C GLU A 205 -29.59 -2.16 -0.77
N CYS A 206 -28.81 -2.00 -1.85
CA CYS A 206 -29.36 -1.63 -3.15
C CYS A 206 -29.78 -2.83 -4.00
N GLU A 207 -29.28 -4.00 -3.70
CA GLU A 207 -29.45 -5.24 -4.48
C GLU A 207 -30.93 -5.58 -4.71
N ASP A 208 -31.74 -5.50 -3.66
CA ASP A 208 -33.18 -5.75 -3.71
C ASP A 208 -33.96 -4.70 -4.52
N LYS A 209 -33.45 -3.46 -4.57
CA LYS A 209 -34.13 -2.32 -5.24
C LYS A 209 -33.75 -2.19 -6.70
N TYR A 210 -32.54 -2.62 -7.06
CA TYR A 210 -31.94 -2.39 -8.37
C TYR A 210 -31.29 -3.67 -8.91
N PRO A 211 -32.07 -4.65 -9.42
CA PRO A 211 -31.52 -5.94 -9.90
C PRO A 211 -30.42 -5.84 -10.97
N VAL A 212 -30.34 -4.69 -11.66
CA VAL A 212 -29.28 -4.42 -12.65
C VAL A 212 -27.87 -4.40 -12.01
N ILE A 213 -27.80 -4.17 -10.69
CA ILE A 213 -26.55 -4.15 -9.91
C ILE A 213 -25.84 -5.51 -9.94
N HIS A 214 -26.56 -6.62 -10.01
CA HIS A 214 -25.95 -7.96 -10.11
C HIS A 214 -25.00 -8.14 -11.30
N ARG A 215 -25.12 -7.31 -12.34
CA ARG A 215 -24.19 -7.31 -13.47
C ARG A 215 -22.77 -6.83 -13.11
N PHE A 216 -22.62 -6.22 -11.95
CA PHE A 216 -21.36 -5.67 -11.46
C PHE A 216 -20.79 -6.46 -10.27
N GLU A 217 -21.47 -7.55 -9.85
CA GLU A 217 -21.11 -8.35 -8.68
C GLU A 217 -19.70 -8.96 -8.80
N ASP A 218 -19.30 -9.36 -10.00
CA ASP A 218 -17.98 -9.93 -10.29
C ASP A 218 -16.85 -8.87 -10.31
N SER A 219 -17.19 -7.58 -10.11
CA SER A 219 -16.24 -6.46 -10.16
C SER A 219 -15.77 -6.01 -8.78
N TYR A 220 -16.30 -6.61 -7.68
CA TYR A 220 -16.00 -6.23 -6.30
C TYR A 220 -15.40 -7.36 -5.45
#